data_702ecac47778c3e2a3203a9db8a763de
#
_entry.id   702ecac47778c3e2a3203a9db8a763de
#
_cell.length_a   1.000
_cell.length_b   1.000
_cell.length_c   1.000
_cell.angle_alpha   90.00
_cell.angle_beta   90.00
_cell.angle_gamma   90.00
#
_symmetry.space_group_name_H-M   'P 1'
#
loop_
_entity.id
_entity.type
_entity.pdbx_description
1 polymer ?
#
loop_
_entity_poly.entity_id
_entity_poly.type
_entity_poly.pdbx_seq_one_letter_code
_entity_poly.pdbx_strand_id
1 'polypeptide(L)'
;MPIVDVELVVGGSSVVAPGLAQSLADAVGRTFQSPPGQTWVRLHLLGRDHYAENESSLEPTELPVFVKVLKRAVPEGAKLAGEITQLAGAIAEITGRPVSCVHVEYAPAARGRLGFGGQLVE
;
A
#
# COMPACT_ATOMS: atom_id res chain seq x y z
N MET A 1 12.97 -2.39 6.75
CA MET A 1 12.40 -1.06 6.94
C MET A 1 11.60 -0.61 5.71
N PRO A 2 10.55 -1.28 5.30
CA PRO A 2 9.61 -0.63 4.38
C PRO A 2 8.60 0.22 5.13
N ILE A 3 8.30 1.39 4.56
CA ILE A 3 7.18 2.23 4.98
C ILE A 3 6.19 2.21 3.82
N VAL A 4 4.97 1.81 4.12
CA VAL A 4 3.94 1.61 3.10
C VAL A 4 2.74 2.49 3.40
N ASP A 5 2.42 3.37 2.47
CA ASP A 5 1.20 4.17 2.54
C ASP A 5 0.12 3.48 1.71
N VAL A 6 -1.00 3.20 2.34
CA VAL A 6 -2.17 2.62 1.68
C VAL A 6 -3.28 3.64 1.70
N GLU A 7 -3.66 4.13 0.53
CA GLU A 7 -4.79 5.04 0.39
C GLU A 7 -5.98 4.28 -0.16
N LEU A 8 -7.02 4.17 0.65
CA LEU A 8 -8.22 3.41 0.31
C LEU A 8 -9.33 4.39 -0.05
N VAL A 9 -9.79 4.33 -1.30
CA VAL A 9 -10.96 5.10 -1.71
C VAL A 9 -12.19 4.43 -1.13
N VAL A 10 -12.99 5.19 -0.38
CA VAL A 10 -14.15 4.65 0.33
C VAL A 10 -15.42 5.37 -0.11
N GLY A 11 -16.52 4.61 -0.20
CA GLY A 11 -17.81 5.18 -0.55
C GLY A 11 -18.51 5.78 0.68
N GLY A 12 -19.24 6.83 0.46
CA GLY A 12 -20.21 7.47 1.35
C GLY A 12 -19.94 7.36 2.84
N SER A 13 -20.81 6.64 3.52
CA SER A 13 -20.75 6.42 4.96
C SER A 13 -19.98 5.15 5.34
N SER A 14 -19.07 4.69 4.52
CA SER A 14 -18.32 3.46 4.77
C SER A 14 -17.56 3.55 6.09
N VAL A 15 -17.80 2.57 6.93
CA VAL A 15 -17.03 2.37 8.15
C VAL A 15 -15.95 1.35 7.84
N VAL A 16 -14.70 1.75 8.05
CA VAL A 16 -13.56 0.84 7.88
C VAL A 16 -13.55 -0.12 9.05
N ALA A 17 -13.35 -1.41 8.77
CA ALA A 17 -13.29 -2.44 9.80
C ALA A 17 -12.19 -2.09 10.83
N PRO A 18 -12.46 -2.21 12.13
CA PRO A 18 -11.42 -2.03 13.14
C PRO A 18 -10.26 -2.99 12.87
N GLY A 19 -9.04 -2.50 13.05
CA GLY A 19 -7.85 -3.31 12.87
C GLY A 19 -7.38 -3.47 11.42
N LEU A 20 -7.99 -2.77 10.46
CA LEU A 20 -7.58 -2.88 9.06
C LEU A 20 -6.10 -2.50 8.86
N ALA A 21 -5.63 -1.43 9.49
CA ALA A 21 -4.23 -1.02 9.40
C ALA A 21 -3.29 -2.12 9.90
N GLN A 22 -3.64 -2.76 11.02
CA GLN A 22 -2.84 -3.85 11.57
C GLN A 22 -2.84 -5.06 10.63
N SER A 23 -4.01 -5.42 10.09
CA SER A 23 -4.11 -6.54 9.13
C SER A 23 -3.28 -6.28 7.88
N LEU A 24 -3.28 -5.04 7.40
CA LEU A 24 -2.44 -4.63 6.27
C LEU A 24 -0.96 -4.73 6.63
N ALA A 25 -0.55 -4.23 7.79
CA ALA A 25 0.83 -4.30 8.23
C ALA A 25 1.33 -5.74 8.34
N ASP A 26 0.50 -6.63 8.88
CA ASP A 26 0.84 -8.03 9.01
C ASP A 26 0.99 -8.71 7.65
N ALA A 27 0.06 -8.46 6.73
CA ALA A 27 0.09 -9.05 5.38
C ALA A 27 1.27 -8.52 4.56
N VAL A 28 1.50 -7.22 4.59
CA VAL A 28 2.62 -6.59 3.90
C VAL A 28 3.95 -7.04 4.50
N GLY A 29 4.01 -7.13 5.83
CA GLY A 29 5.19 -7.64 6.52
C GLY A 29 5.55 -9.06 6.09
N ARG A 30 4.54 -9.92 5.95
CA ARG A 30 4.76 -11.29 5.45
C ARG A 30 5.28 -11.29 4.01
N THR A 31 4.72 -10.45 3.16
CA THR A 31 5.17 -10.32 1.77
C THR A 31 6.64 -9.91 1.69
N PHE A 32 7.06 -8.98 2.52
CA PHE A 32 8.45 -8.52 2.57
C PHE A 32 9.35 -9.38 3.45
N GLN A 33 8.79 -10.41 4.09
CA GLN A 33 9.53 -11.26 5.05
C GLN A 33 10.18 -10.42 6.15
N SER A 34 9.48 -9.40 6.61
CA SER A 34 9.97 -8.50 7.65
C SER A 34 9.83 -9.13 9.03
N PRO A 35 10.83 -8.99 9.89
CA PRO A 35 10.66 -9.33 11.31
C PRO A 35 9.57 -8.46 11.94
N PRO A 36 8.98 -8.91 13.07
CA PRO A 36 7.96 -8.12 13.76
C PRO A 36 8.41 -6.68 14.02
N GLY A 37 7.52 -5.74 13.75
CA GLY A 37 7.77 -4.33 13.97
C GLY A 37 8.67 -3.65 12.95
N GLN A 38 9.05 -4.34 11.86
CA GLN A 38 9.97 -3.80 10.85
C GLN A 38 9.31 -3.44 9.53
N THR A 39 7.99 -3.40 9.50
CA THR A 39 7.20 -2.88 8.38
C THR A 39 6.16 -1.92 8.95
N TRP A 40 6.13 -0.71 8.44
CA TRP A 40 5.21 0.32 8.90
C TRP A 40 4.16 0.57 7.82
N VAL A 41 2.90 0.54 8.21
CA VAL A 41 1.79 0.82 7.31
C VAL A 41 1.02 2.03 7.84
N ARG A 42 0.81 3.01 6.97
CA ARG A 42 -0.08 4.13 7.24
C ARG A 42 -1.29 3.99 6.33
N LEU A 43 -2.47 3.97 6.93
CA LEU A 43 -3.73 3.85 6.21
C LEU A 43 -4.38 5.23 6.09
N HIS A 44 -4.67 5.64 4.87
CA HIS A 44 -5.37 6.87 4.57
C HIS A 44 -6.69 6.53 3.89
N LEU A 45 -7.77 7.14 4.35
CA LEU A 45 -9.08 6.98 3.73
C LEU A 45 -9.35 8.18 2.87
N LEU A 46 -9.67 7.94 1.59
CA LEU A 46 -10.04 8.99 0.65
C LEU A 46 -11.50 8.80 0.29
N GLY A 47 -12.34 9.75 0.69
CA GLY A 47 -13.76 9.71 0.35
C GLY A 47 -13.96 9.79 -1.16
N ARG A 48 -14.98 9.06 -1.64
CA ARG A 48 -15.30 9.00 -3.06
C ARG A 48 -15.47 10.38 -3.69
N ASP A 49 -15.96 11.36 -2.93
CA ASP A 49 -16.16 12.72 -3.40
C ASP A 49 -14.84 13.45 -3.73
N HIS A 50 -13.73 12.90 -3.27
CA HIS A 50 -12.39 13.46 -3.49
C HIS A 50 -11.58 12.67 -4.52
N TYR A 51 -12.22 11.69 -5.17
CA TYR A 51 -11.56 10.84 -6.15
C TYR A 51 -12.36 10.84 -7.45
N ALA A 52 -11.66 10.96 -8.56
CA ALA A 52 -12.28 10.87 -9.88
C ALA A 52 -11.32 10.30 -10.91
N GLU A 53 -11.90 9.63 -11.89
CA GLU A 53 -11.20 9.22 -13.11
C GLU A 53 -11.81 10.00 -14.27
N ASN A 54 -10.96 10.45 -15.20
CA ASN A 54 -11.44 11.29 -16.29
C ASN A 54 -12.47 10.55 -17.14
N GLU A 55 -13.57 11.23 -17.42
CA GLU A 55 -14.62 10.75 -18.32
C GLU A 55 -15.17 9.37 -17.95
N SER A 56 -15.16 9.03 -16.67
CA SER A 56 -15.60 7.72 -16.18
C SER A 56 -16.40 7.88 -14.90
N SER A 57 -17.30 6.93 -14.65
CA SER A 57 -17.98 6.79 -13.37
C SER A 57 -17.63 5.42 -12.78
N LEU A 58 -17.37 5.41 -11.47
CA LEU A 58 -16.93 4.19 -10.79
C LEU A 58 -18.11 3.44 -10.20
N GLU A 59 -18.12 2.12 -10.39
CA GLU A 59 -18.99 1.26 -9.65
C GLU A 59 -18.51 1.14 -8.20
N PRO A 60 -19.41 0.99 -7.21
CA PRO A 60 -18.99 0.86 -5.80
C PRO A 60 -18.01 -0.27 -5.52
N THR A 61 -18.03 -1.33 -6.35
CA THR A 61 -17.15 -2.48 -6.22
C THR A 61 -15.79 -2.28 -6.86
N GLU A 62 -15.57 -1.16 -7.54
CA GLU A 62 -14.36 -0.88 -8.30
C GLU A 62 -13.57 0.30 -7.73
N LEU A 63 -13.82 0.65 -6.46
CA LEU A 63 -13.07 1.73 -5.82
C LEU A 63 -11.61 1.32 -5.62
N PRO A 64 -10.66 2.14 -6.05
CA PRO A 64 -9.26 1.74 -6.06
C PRO A 64 -8.59 1.84 -4.71
N VAL A 65 -7.45 1.16 -4.64
CA VAL A 65 -6.49 1.26 -3.54
C VAL A 65 -5.16 1.69 -4.14
N PHE A 66 -4.59 2.78 -3.65
CA PHE A 66 -3.28 3.25 -4.06
C PHE A 66 -2.26 2.96 -2.97
N VAL A 67 -1.19 2.31 -3.36
CA VAL A 67 -0.15 1.86 -2.43
C VAL A 67 1.18 2.48 -2.84
N LYS A 68 1.83 3.17 -1.92
CA LYS A 68 3.16 3.69 -2.14
C LYS A 68 4.14 3.00 -1.19
N VAL A 69 5.21 2.45 -1.75
CA VAL A 69 6.22 1.70 -1.00
C VAL A 69 7.51 2.49 -0.97
N LEU A 70 8.04 2.72 0.23
CA LEU A 70 9.37 3.28 0.45
C LEU A 70 10.23 2.20 1.09
N LYS A 71 11.25 1.74 0.36
CA LYS A 71 12.19 0.72 0.83
C LYS A 71 13.62 1.24 0.78
N ARG A 72 14.48 0.66 1.60
CA ARG A 72 15.91 0.96 1.60
C ARG A 72 16.52 0.76 0.21
N ALA A 73 16.24 -0.38 -0.42
CA ALA A 73 16.66 -0.70 -1.77
C ALA A 73 15.46 -1.27 -2.55
N VAL A 74 15.35 -0.90 -3.81
CA VAL A 74 14.24 -1.33 -4.66
C VAL A 74 14.75 -2.43 -5.58
N PRO A 75 14.06 -3.60 -5.61
CA PRO A 75 14.39 -4.64 -6.57
C PRO A 75 14.21 -4.14 -8.01
N GLU A 76 14.78 -4.84 -8.95
CA GLU A 76 14.67 -4.49 -10.37
C GLU A 76 14.12 -5.65 -11.18
N GLY A 77 13.55 -5.32 -12.33
CA GLY A 77 13.14 -6.31 -13.34
C GLY A 77 12.12 -7.31 -12.80
N ALA A 78 12.38 -8.59 -13.02
CA ALA A 78 11.47 -9.67 -12.65
C ALA A 78 11.22 -9.77 -11.14
N LYS A 79 12.22 -9.42 -10.32
CA LYS A 79 12.05 -9.41 -8.86
C LYS A 79 11.06 -8.33 -8.44
N LEU A 80 11.16 -7.15 -9.01
CA LEU A 80 10.22 -6.07 -8.73
C LEU A 80 8.81 -6.43 -9.19
N ALA A 81 8.68 -6.96 -10.41
CA ALA A 81 7.38 -7.39 -10.93
C ALA A 81 6.73 -8.45 -10.03
N GLY A 82 7.51 -9.42 -9.56
CA GLY A 82 7.02 -10.45 -8.65
C GLY A 82 6.61 -9.90 -7.30
N GLU A 83 7.40 -8.98 -6.75
CA GLU A 83 7.06 -8.34 -5.47
C GLU A 83 5.78 -7.52 -5.58
N ILE A 84 5.60 -6.77 -6.66
CA ILE A 84 4.38 -6.01 -6.91
C ILE A 84 3.17 -6.94 -7.00
N THR A 85 3.28 -8.05 -7.72
CA THR A 85 2.19 -9.02 -7.84
C THR A 85 1.79 -9.58 -6.48
N GLN A 86 2.77 -9.97 -5.67
CA GLN A 86 2.51 -10.51 -4.34
C GLN A 86 1.89 -9.46 -3.40
N LEU A 87 2.43 -8.26 -3.44
CA LEU A 87 1.96 -7.16 -2.60
C LEU A 87 0.53 -6.77 -2.96
N ALA A 88 0.25 -6.60 -4.24
CA ALA A 88 -1.09 -6.27 -4.71
C ALA A 88 -2.10 -7.35 -4.33
N GLY A 89 -1.74 -8.62 -4.48
CA GLY A 89 -2.61 -9.73 -4.09
C GLY A 89 -2.91 -9.75 -2.60
N ALA A 90 -1.90 -9.53 -1.77
CA ALA A 90 -2.06 -9.49 -0.32
C ALA A 90 -2.98 -8.35 0.11
N ILE A 91 -2.79 -7.17 -0.47
CA ILE A 91 -3.61 -5.99 -0.15
C ILE A 91 -5.04 -6.17 -0.66
N ALA A 92 -5.22 -6.72 -1.85
CA ALA A 92 -6.54 -7.03 -2.40
C ALA A 92 -7.33 -7.96 -1.47
N GLU A 93 -6.68 -9.00 -0.98
CA GLU A 93 -7.31 -9.95 -0.06
C GLU A 93 -7.75 -9.27 1.24
N ILE A 94 -6.89 -8.47 1.84
CA ILE A 94 -7.19 -7.81 3.11
C ILE A 94 -8.28 -6.73 2.94
N THR A 95 -8.25 -5.99 1.85
CA THR A 95 -9.22 -4.90 1.61
C THR A 95 -10.52 -5.37 1.00
N GLY A 96 -10.57 -6.59 0.48
CA GLY A 96 -11.72 -7.11 -0.25
C GLY A 96 -11.93 -6.46 -1.61
N ARG A 97 -10.90 -5.80 -2.14
CA ARG A 97 -10.97 -5.15 -3.45
C ARG A 97 -10.41 -6.07 -4.53
N PRO A 98 -10.90 -5.98 -5.76
CA PRO A 98 -10.29 -6.72 -6.86
C PRO A 98 -8.83 -6.33 -7.02
N VAL A 99 -7.97 -7.28 -7.35
CA VAL A 99 -6.55 -6.99 -7.53
C VAL A 99 -6.31 -5.98 -8.65
N SER A 100 -7.19 -5.96 -9.65
CA SER A 100 -7.14 -4.98 -10.74
C SER A 100 -7.37 -3.54 -10.27
N CYS A 101 -7.90 -3.35 -9.07
CA CYS A 101 -8.11 -2.05 -8.47
C CYS A 101 -7.00 -1.64 -7.50
N VAL A 102 -6.00 -2.49 -7.28
CA VAL A 102 -4.87 -2.20 -6.39
C VAL A 102 -3.69 -1.74 -7.22
N HIS A 103 -3.26 -0.51 -7.00
CA HIS A 103 -2.19 0.12 -7.76
C HIS A 103 -1.00 0.37 -6.84
N VAL A 104 0.16 -0.15 -7.22
CA VAL A 104 1.36 -0.10 -6.39
C VAL A 104 2.43 0.74 -7.06
N GLU A 105 2.95 1.70 -6.33
CA GLU A 105 4.03 2.58 -6.77
C GLU A 105 5.19 2.47 -5.80
N TYR A 106 6.41 2.37 -6.31
CA TYR A 106 7.61 2.41 -5.48
C TYR A 106 8.24 3.79 -5.55
N ALA A 107 8.48 4.38 -4.38
CA ALA A 107 9.31 5.58 -4.29
C ALA A 107 10.76 5.21 -4.60
N PRO A 108 11.60 6.18 -4.99
CA PRO A 108 13.04 5.93 -5.10
C PRO A 108 13.61 5.35 -3.81
N ALA A 109 14.70 4.59 -3.90
CA ALA A 109 15.32 3.93 -2.76
C ALA A 109 15.57 4.92 -1.62
N ALA A 110 15.25 4.53 -0.40
CA ALA A 110 15.39 5.38 0.78
C ALA A 110 16.85 5.51 1.23
N ARG A 111 17.68 4.57 0.84
CA ARG A 111 19.12 4.58 1.19
C ARG A 111 19.75 5.91 0.82
N GLY A 112 20.40 6.54 1.78
CA GLY A 112 21.06 7.83 1.59
C GLY A 112 20.13 9.03 1.53
N ARG A 113 18.83 8.85 1.78
CA ARG A 113 17.82 9.91 1.57
C ARG A 113 16.78 10.01 2.68
N LEU A 114 16.71 9.01 3.54
CA LEU A 114 15.72 8.98 4.62
C LEU A 114 16.42 9.02 5.97
N GLY A 115 15.99 9.95 6.81
CA GLY A 115 16.34 9.93 8.23
C GLY A 115 15.28 9.14 8.98
N PHE A 116 15.62 7.93 9.41
CA PHE A 116 14.71 7.08 10.14
C PHE A 116 15.09 7.08 11.61
N GLY A 117 14.17 7.53 12.46
CA GLY A 117 14.48 7.75 13.89
C GLY A 117 15.60 8.74 14.11
N GLY A 118 15.77 9.70 13.18
CA GLY A 118 16.82 10.70 13.26
C GLY A 118 18.18 10.26 12.71
N GLN A 119 18.25 9.04 12.14
CA GLN A 119 19.50 8.52 11.58
C GLN A 119 19.34 8.23 10.10
N LEU A 120 20.35 8.63 9.32
CA LEU A 120 20.34 8.37 7.88
C LEU A 120 20.36 6.87 7.61
N VAL A 121 19.45 6.42 6.75
CA VAL A 121 19.42 5.04 6.27
C VAL A 121 20.55 4.86 5.25
N GLU A 122 21.42 3.90 5.49
CA GLU A 122 22.56 3.58 4.64
C GLU A 122 22.48 2.20 4.02
#